data_3e70515d8d4b1f869917c7dbe34cfd86
#
_entry.id   3e70515d8d4b1f869917c7dbe34cfd86
#
_cell.length_a   1.000
_cell.length_b   1.000
_cell.length_c   1.000
_cell.angle_alpha   90.00
_cell.angle_beta   90.00
_cell.angle_gamma   90.00
#
_symmetry.space_group_name_H-M   'P 1'
#
loop_
_entity.id
_entity.type
_entity.pdbx_description
1 polymer ?
#
loop_
_entity_poly.entity_id
_entity_poly.type
_entity_poly.pdbx_seq_one_letter_code
_entity_poly.pdbx_strand_id
1 'polypeptide(L)'
;MKNFITLIAILFVSSTYAQTAMTRTIDVKDGQMAKFIEMAGKKTKKYDGPEAATQFYTWNILSGPNAGKIWRVEVGENLASFDEDAMNTPGGKYWQKNVAPTIADNNFSRLAVWQRANNASWSPDEPTGDLMRRAIFYNYKDSEEQDFWRYRQRIVEARKQHNDQSRPATSVWWCGSGCDGNWVVVFFSHASYEDQLNDQEGNLALWEKYDEIYGEGSHEQDVNKMVESLMPNGNRTRHLMLIPEVSSDN
;
A
#
# COMPACT_ATOMS: atom_id res chain seq x y z
N MET A 1 40.59 -39.10 -23.52
CA MET A 1 39.76 -38.88 -22.32
C MET A 1 39.20 -37.48 -22.40
N LYS A 2 37.89 -37.34 -22.72
CA LYS A 2 37.19 -36.06 -22.85
C LYS A 2 36.51 -35.77 -21.52
N ASN A 3 36.97 -34.74 -20.84
CA ASN A 3 36.34 -34.27 -19.59
C ASN A 3 35.06 -33.52 -19.94
N PHE A 4 33.92 -34.10 -19.60
CA PHE A 4 32.62 -33.45 -19.62
C PHE A 4 32.51 -32.64 -18.34
N ILE A 5 32.63 -31.30 -18.45
CA ILE A 5 32.31 -30.36 -17.37
C ILE A 5 30.79 -30.11 -17.47
N THR A 6 30.04 -30.74 -16.58
CA THR A 6 28.60 -30.47 -16.42
C THR A 6 28.43 -29.16 -15.66
N LEU A 7 28.11 -28.10 -16.37
CA LEU A 7 27.76 -26.81 -15.79
C LEU A 7 26.36 -26.91 -15.18
N ILE A 8 26.26 -27.09 -13.86
CA ILE A 8 24.99 -27.00 -13.13
C ILE A 8 24.65 -25.52 -13.01
N ALA A 9 23.77 -25.04 -13.89
CA ALA A 9 23.15 -23.72 -13.74
C ALA A 9 22.17 -23.80 -12.56
N ILE A 10 22.59 -23.31 -11.39
CA ILE A 10 21.70 -23.09 -10.26
C ILE A 10 20.82 -21.89 -10.64
N LEU A 11 19.61 -22.17 -11.11
CA LEU A 11 18.56 -21.18 -11.25
C LEU A 11 18.18 -20.72 -9.83
N PHE A 12 18.75 -19.60 -9.40
CA PHE A 12 18.19 -18.84 -8.29
C PHE A 12 16.81 -18.33 -8.73
N VAL A 13 15.79 -19.12 -8.46
CA VAL A 13 14.42 -18.64 -8.44
C VAL A 13 14.35 -17.73 -7.20
N SER A 14 14.64 -16.45 -7.37
CA SER A 14 14.26 -15.44 -6.41
C SER A 14 12.73 -15.44 -6.38
N SER A 15 12.15 -16.23 -5.48
CA SER A 15 10.74 -16.15 -5.15
C SER A 15 10.53 -14.75 -4.54
N THR A 16 10.16 -13.79 -5.37
CA THR A 16 9.70 -12.49 -4.93
C THR A 16 8.34 -12.70 -4.28
N TYR A 17 8.34 -13.09 -3.01
CA TYR A 17 7.11 -13.12 -2.24
C TYR A 17 6.52 -11.70 -2.26
N ALA A 18 5.24 -11.60 -2.61
CA ALA A 18 4.54 -10.33 -2.53
C ALA A 18 4.37 -9.96 -1.06
N GLN A 19 4.79 -8.75 -0.68
CA GLN A 19 4.56 -8.24 0.67
C GLN A 19 3.08 -8.38 1.03
N THR A 20 2.83 -8.75 2.28
CA THR A 20 1.48 -8.82 2.84
C THR A 20 1.29 -7.71 3.85
N ALA A 21 0.12 -7.09 3.85
CA ALA A 21 -0.25 -6.08 4.83
C ALA A 21 -1.57 -6.44 5.50
N MET A 22 -1.63 -6.25 6.82
CA MET A 22 -2.87 -6.30 7.58
C MET A 22 -3.27 -4.88 7.99
N THR A 23 -4.51 -4.52 7.71
CA THR A 23 -4.98 -3.15 7.97
C THR A 23 -6.19 -3.12 8.88
N ARG A 24 -6.29 -2.08 9.69
CA ARG A 24 -7.49 -1.76 10.45
C ARG A 24 -7.69 -0.26 10.58
N THR A 25 -8.95 0.15 10.62
CA THR A 25 -9.34 1.51 10.99
C THR A 25 -9.62 1.56 12.48
N ILE A 26 -9.01 2.51 13.17
CA ILE A 26 -9.12 2.70 14.62
C ILE A 26 -9.85 4.00 14.88
N ASP A 27 -10.88 3.94 15.71
CA ASP A 27 -11.59 5.10 16.24
C ASP A 27 -11.04 5.39 17.63
N VAL A 28 -10.38 6.52 17.80
CA VAL A 28 -9.80 6.94 19.09
C VAL A 28 -10.86 7.70 19.88
N LYS A 29 -11.01 7.41 21.17
CA LYS A 29 -11.95 8.10 22.05
C LYS A 29 -11.69 9.61 22.07
N ASP A 30 -12.74 10.39 22.21
CA ASP A 30 -12.66 11.84 22.32
C ASP A 30 -11.66 12.27 23.40
N GLY A 31 -10.78 13.21 23.03
CA GLY A 31 -9.73 13.71 23.90
C GLY A 31 -8.56 12.75 24.19
N GLN A 32 -8.56 11.52 23.63
CA GLN A 32 -7.51 10.53 23.90
C GLN A 32 -6.46 10.44 22.78
N MET A 33 -6.52 11.24 21.71
CA MET A 33 -5.62 11.13 20.57
C MET A 33 -4.14 11.30 20.96
N ALA A 34 -3.81 12.29 21.77
CA ALA A 34 -2.43 12.52 22.22
C ALA A 34 -1.89 11.30 23.01
N LYS A 35 -2.72 10.72 23.88
CA LYS A 35 -2.36 9.52 24.65
C LYS A 35 -2.24 8.30 23.77
N PHE A 36 -3.12 8.14 22.77
CA PHE A 36 -3.01 7.07 21.77
C PHE A 36 -1.66 7.15 21.05
N ILE A 37 -1.29 8.32 20.51
CA ILE A 37 -0.02 8.54 19.81
C ILE A 37 1.15 8.21 20.73
N GLU A 38 1.17 8.73 21.97
CA GLU A 38 2.24 8.46 22.93
C GLU A 38 2.39 6.96 23.23
N MET A 39 1.29 6.26 23.55
CA MET A 39 1.35 4.86 23.96
C MET A 39 1.62 3.93 22.77
N ALA A 40 0.99 4.17 21.63
CA ALA A 40 1.25 3.40 20.41
C ALA A 40 2.69 3.61 19.90
N GLY A 41 3.21 4.84 19.96
CA GLY A 41 4.60 5.16 19.62
C GLY A 41 5.61 4.43 20.51
N LYS A 42 5.40 4.44 21.84
CA LYS A 42 6.22 3.65 22.77
C LYS A 42 6.20 2.14 22.44
N LYS A 43 5.05 1.60 22.04
CA LYS A 43 4.92 0.20 21.61
C LYS A 43 5.73 -0.05 20.36
N THR A 44 5.53 0.76 19.32
CA THR A 44 6.18 0.58 18.04
C THR A 44 7.70 0.69 18.18
N LYS A 45 8.20 1.74 18.82
CA LYS A 45 9.64 1.94 19.05
C LYS A 45 10.29 0.79 19.85
N LYS A 46 9.56 0.18 20.78
CA LYS A 46 10.14 -0.86 21.66
C LYS A 46 10.05 -2.27 21.07
N TYR A 47 9.00 -2.56 20.28
CA TYR A 47 8.67 -3.95 19.90
C TYR A 47 8.61 -4.16 18.39
N ASP A 48 8.54 -3.09 17.60
CA ASP A 48 8.39 -3.16 16.14
C ASP A 48 9.51 -2.38 15.44
N GLY A 49 10.74 -2.49 15.96
CA GLY A 49 11.93 -1.89 15.36
C GLY A 49 12.30 -2.53 14.01
N PRO A 50 13.40 -2.07 13.37
CA PRO A 50 13.78 -2.51 12.02
C PRO A 50 13.97 -4.03 11.86
N GLU A 51 14.37 -4.72 12.93
CA GLU A 51 14.57 -6.18 12.95
C GLU A 51 13.30 -6.99 13.23
N ALA A 52 12.14 -6.33 13.44
CA ALA A 52 10.89 -7.03 13.67
C ALA A 52 10.37 -7.68 12.37
N ALA A 53 9.71 -8.84 12.52
CA ALA A 53 9.13 -9.58 11.38
C ALA A 53 8.09 -8.76 10.60
N THR A 54 7.46 -7.80 11.26
CA THR A 54 6.49 -6.87 10.66
C THR A 54 6.79 -5.42 11.02
N GLN A 55 6.45 -4.52 10.10
CA GLN A 55 6.60 -3.08 10.27
C GLN A 55 5.24 -2.41 10.36
N PHE A 56 5.10 -1.39 11.20
CA PHE A 56 3.85 -0.66 11.36
C PHE A 56 3.90 0.72 10.72
N TYR A 57 2.89 1.04 9.93
CA TYR A 57 2.64 2.37 9.40
C TYR A 57 1.29 2.86 9.89
N THR A 58 1.26 4.05 10.46
CA THR A 58 0.06 4.62 11.07
C THR A 58 -0.29 5.94 10.43
N TRP A 59 -1.49 6.04 9.92
CA TRP A 59 -1.96 7.16 9.12
C TRP A 59 -3.16 7.84 9.78
N ASN A 60 -3.16 9.16 9.77
CA ASN A 60 -4.38 9.93 10.00
C ASN A 60 -5.17 10.00 8.68
N ILE A 61 -6.45 9.62 8.71
CA ILE A 61 -7.35 9.72 7.55
C ILE A 61 -7.85 11.16 7.48
N LEU A 62 -7.45 11.90 6.42
CA LEU A 62 -7.79 13.33 6.28
C LEU A 62 -9.11 13.55 5.55
N SER A 63 -9.59 12.59 4.75
CA SER A 63 -10.79 12.76 3.95
C SER A 63 -11.64 11.49 3.84
N GLY A 64 -12.93 11.68 3.53
CA GLY A 64 -13.90 10.59 3.37
C GLY A 64 -14.63 10.21 4.66
N PRO A 65 -15.45 9.13 4.63
CA PRO A 65 -16.33 8.76 5.75
C PRO A 65 -15.62 8.44 7.07
N ASN A 66 -14.33 8.13 7.00
CA ASN A 66 -13.50 7.82 8.16
C ASN A 66 -12.51 8.95 8.50
N ALA A 67 -12.73 10.19 8.01
CA ALA A 67 -11.88 11.32 8.36
C ALA A 67 -11.80 11.50 9.88
N GLY A 68 -10.59 11.78 10.36
CA GLY A 68 -10.27 11.90 11.79
C GLY A 68 -9.97 10.56 12.49
N LYS A 69 -10.22 9.41 11.84
CA LYS A 69 -9.81 8.10 12.36
C LYS A 69 -8.38 7.77 11.97
N ILE A 70 -7.83 6.80 12.63
CA ILE A 70 -6.49 6.26 12.37
C ILE A 70 -6.61 5.02 11.46
N TRP A 71 -5.79 4.95 10.44
CA TRP A 71 -5.58 3.73 9.67
C TRP A 71 -4.22 3.15 10.01
N ARG A 72 -4.22 1.99 10.65
CA ARG A 72 -2.99 1.30 11.03
C ARG A 72 -2.76 0.11 10.11
N VAL A 73 -1.58 0.07 9.53
CA VAL A 73 -1.12 -0.92 8.56
C VAL A 73 0.08 -1.64 9.17
N GLU A 74 0.01 -2.95 9.22
CA GLU A 74 1.12 -3.83 9.58
C GLU A 74 1.59 -4.55 8.30
N VAL A 75 2.86 -4.42 7.95
CA VAL A 75 3.44 -4.97 6.72
C VAL A 75 4.47 -6.02 7.08
N GLY A 76 4.33 -7.19 6.49
CA GLY A 76 5.30 -8.29 6.56
C GLY A 76 5.81 -8.68 5.17
N GLU A 77 6.90 -9.43 5.14
CA GLU A 77 7.49 -9.94 3.90
C GLU A 77 6.49 -10.84 3.13
N ASN A 78 5.72 -11.62 3.88
CA ASN A 78 4.69 -12.52 3.35
C ASN A 78 3.67 -12.85 4.46
N LEU A 79 2.68 -13.70 4.17
CA LEU A 79 1.63 -14.05 5.13
C LEU A 79 2.19 -14.76 6.39
N ALA A 80 3.26 -15.55 6.27
CA ALA A 80 3.87 -16.24 7.41
C ALA A 80 4.50 -15.28 8.44
N SER A 81 4.79 -14.02 8.06
CA SER A 81 5.24 -12.99 9.00
C SER A 81 4.22 -12.70 10.12
N PHE A 82 2.98 -13.16 9.96
CA PHE A 82 1.87 -12.94 10.91
C PHE A 82 1.46 -14.21 11.69
N ASP A 83 2.26 -15.29 11.60
CA ASP A 83 1.94 -16.56 12.27
C ASP A 83 2.06 -16.48 13.81
N GLU A 84 2.83 -15.52 14.33
CA GLU A 84 2.94 -15.32 15.76
C GLU A 84 1.62 -14.77 16.33
N ASP A 85 1.13 -15.35 17.41
CA ASP A 85 -0.04 -14.83 18.14
C ASP A 85 0.29 -13.44 18.72
N ALA A 86 0.02 -12.41 17.93
CA ALA A 86 0.33 -11.03 18.25
C ALA A 86 -0.20 -10.58 19.63
N MET A 87 -1.29 -11.19 20.10
CA MET A 87 -1.91 -10.83 21.39
C MET A 87 -1.12 -11.37 22.59
N ASN A 88 -0.39 -12.46 22.42
CA ASN A 88 0.43 -13.08 23.46
C ASN A 88 1.87 -12.60 23.50
N THR A 89 2.31 -11.85 22.47
CA THR A 89 3.64 -11.23 22.48
C THR A 89 3.76 -10.15 23.57
N PRO A 90 4.98 -9.77 23.96
CA PRO A 90 5.20 -8.61 24.83
C PRO A 90 4.60 -7.31 24.27
N GLY A 91 4.69 -7.11 22.94
CA GLY A 91 4.10 -5.96 22.24
C GLY A 91 2.57 -5.98 22.26
N GLY A 92 1.96 -7.15 22.06
CA GLY A 92 0.51 -7.32 22.17
C GLY A 92 -0.03 -7.08 23.57
N LYS A 93 0.63 -7.61 24.58
CA LYS A 93 0.30 -7.35 25.99
C LYS A 93 0.43 -5.87 26.35
N TYR A 94 1.48 -5.21 25.84
CA TYR A 94 1.62 -3.77 26.01
C TYR A 94 0.47 -3.00 25.35
N TRP A 95 0.11 -3.37 24.12
CA TRP A 95 -1.02 -2.78 23.39
C TRP A 95 -2.33 -2.89 24.19
N GLN A 96 -2.68 -4.09 24.65
CA GLN A 96 -3.90 -4.31 25.42
C GLN A 96 -3.97 -3.45 26.69
N LYS A 97 -2.85 -3.34 27.41
CA LYS A 97 -2.78 -2.60 28.66
C LYS A 97 -2.80 -1.09 28.49
N ASN A 98 -2.09 -0.57 27.47
CA ASN A 98 -1.77 0.86 27.40
C ASN A 98 -2.44 1.59 26.22
N VAL A 99 -2.64 0.92 25.08
CA VAL A 99 -3.19 1.55 23.87
C VAL A 99 -4.69 1.28 23.73
N ALA A 100 -5.11 0.04 23.85
CA ALA A 100 -6.51 -0.36 23.70
C ALA A 100 -7.51 0.46 24.56
N PRO A 101 -7.19 0.88 25.79
CA PRO A 101 -8.09 1.73 26.58
C PRO A 101 -8.40 3.10 25.94
N THR A 102 -7.57 3.59 25.01
CA THR A 102 -7.77 4.85 24.29
C THR A 102 -8.67 4.70 23.05
N ILE A 103 -8.99 3.47 22.65
CA ILE A 103 -9.75 3.15 21.45
C ILE A 103 -11.23 3.04 21.78
N ALA A 104 -12.09 3.66 20.98
CA ALA A 104 -13.54 3.66 21.19
C ALA A 104 -14.18 2.29 20.84
N ASP A 105 -13.70 1.67 19.75
CA ASP A 105 -14.15 0.36 19.29
C ASP A 105 -12.93 -0.54 19.07
N ASN A 106 -12.74 -1.49 19.96
CA ASN A 106 -11.64 -2.46 19.89
C ASN A 106 -12.02 -3.73 19.11
N ASN A 107 -12.92 -3.59 18.14
CA ASN A 107 -13.38 -4.71 17.33
C ASN A 107 -12.36 -5.10 16.26
N PHE A 108 -11.68 -6.22 16.45
CA PHE A 108 -10.73 -6.80 15.49
C PHE A 108 -11.39 -7.35 14.20
N SER A 109 -12.72 -7.42 14.13
CA SER A 109 -13.48 -7.93 12.97
C SER A 109 -13.37 -7.07 11.71
N ARG A 110 -12.70 -5.92 11.77
CA ARG A 110 -12.47 -5.01 10.62
C ARG A 110 -11.07 -5.15 10.02
N LEU A 111 -10.43 -6.27 10.26
CA LEU A 111 -9.11 -6.55 9.72
C LEU A 111 -9.25 -6.98 8.25
N ALA A 112 -8.50 -6.32 7.37
CA ALA A 112 -8.35 -6.72 5.98
C ALA A 112 -6.90 -7.11 5.69
N VAL A 113 -6.73 -8.15 4.88
CA VAL A 113 -5.42 -8.66 4.44
C VAL A 113 -5.21 -8.25 2.99
N TRP A 114 -4.11 -7.57 2.74
CA TRP A 114 -3.73 -7.05 1.43
C TRP A 114 -2.45 -7.70 0.94
N GLN A 115 -2.34 -7.89 -0.35
CA GLN A 115 -1.12 -8.36 -1.00
C GLN A 115 -0.63 -7.34 -2.01
N ARG A 116 0.67 -7.08 -2.02
CA ARG A 116 1.27 -6.13 -2.94
C ARG A 116 1.33 -6.69 -4.36
N ALA A 117 0.84 -5.93 -5.32
CA ALA A 117 0.99 -6.22 -6.74
C ALA A 117 2.30 -5.60 -7.26
N ASN A 118 3.40 -6.36 -7.17
CA ASN A 118 4.74 -5.87 -7.55
C ASN A 118 4.82 -5.46 -9.03
N ASN A 119 4.11 -6.17 -9.91
CA ASN A 119 4.04 -5.88 -11.35
C ASN A 119 3.18 -4.66 -11.69
N ALA A 120 2.44 -4.12 -10.73
CA ALA A 120 1.63 -2.90 -10.84
C ALA A 120 2.13 -1.78 -9.91
N SER A 121 3.28 -1.97 -9.25
CA SER A 121 3.90 -1.02 -8.34
C SER A 121 5.22 -0.50 -8.92
N TRP A 122 5.54 0.76 -8.62
CA TRP A 122 6.78 1.41 -9.03
C TRP A 122 7.28 2.35 -7.93
N SER A 123 8.60 2.47 -7.80
CA SER A 123 9.25 3.43 -6.92
C SER A 123 10.46 4.02 -7.62
N PRO A 124 10.78 5.30 -7.42
CA PRO A 124 12.08 5.83 -7.78
C PRO A 124 13.20 5.12 -7.01
N ASP A 125 14.44 5.22 -7.50
CA ASP A 125 15.61 4.58 -6.87
C ASP A 125 15.84 5.12 -5.45
N GLU A 126 15.58 6.42 -5.25
CA GLU A 126 15.63 7.09 -3.96
C GLU A 126 14.23 7.60 -3.60
N PRO A 127 13.41 6.80 -2.90
CA PRO A 127 12.08 7.22 -2.50
C PRO A 127 12.14 8.42 -1.56
N THR A 128 11.32 9.42 -1.84
CA THR A 128 11.13 10.55 -0.94
C THR A 128 10.44 10.09 0.36
N GLY A 129 10.86 10.62 1.51
CA GLY A 129 10.24 10.37 2.80
C GLY A 129 8.89 11.07 2.99
N ASP A 130 8.11 11.21 1.93
CA ASP A 130 6.86 11.97 1.93
C ASP A 130 5.85 11.42 2.93
N LEU A 131 5.26 12.32 3.69
CA LEU A 131 4.30 11.98 4.74
C LEU A 131 2.86 11.87 4.22
N MET A 132 2.54 12.51 3.11
CA MET A 132 1.19 12.47 2.54
C MET A 132 1.04 11.32 1.54
N ARG A 133 -0.14 10.70 1.54
CA ARG A 133 -0.53 9.70 0.54
C ARG A 133 -1.89 10.03 -0.02
N ARG A 134 -1.99 10.04 -1.34
CA ARG A 134 -3.27 9.91 -2.03
C ARG A 134 -3.54 8.42 -2.25
N ALA A 135 -4.54 7.90 -1.57
CA ALA A 135 -4.98 6.51 -1.69
C ALA A 135 -6.24 6.43 -2.54
N ILE A 136 -6.19 5.76 -3.67
CA ILE A 136 -7.35 5.52 -4.53
C ILE A 136 -7.77 4.07 -4.38
N PHE A 137 -8.96 3.86 -3.86
CA PHE A 137 -9.57 2.55 -3.72
C PHE A 137 -10.43 2.25 -4.95
N TYR A 138 -10.16 1.14 -5.59
CA TYR A 138 -10.93 0.62 -6.73
C TYR A 138 -11.62 -0.67 -6.33
N ASN A 139 -12.87 -0.85 -6.80
CA ASN A 139 -13.59 -2.12 -6.72
C ASN A 139 -14.02 -2.49 -8.13
N TYR A 140 -13.45 -3.56 -8.68
CA TYR A 140 -13.71 -3.98 -10.04
C TYR A 140 -14.65 -5.20 -10.09
N LYS A 141 -15.32 -5.39 -11.24
CA LYS A 141 -16.19 -6.53 -11.52
C LYS A 141 -15.34 -7.77 -11.84
N ASP A 142 -15.72 -8.92 -11.32
CA ASP A 142 -15.02 -10.21 -11.59
C ASP A 142 -14.88 -10.47 -13.10
N SER A 143 -15.94 -10.21 -13.86
CA SER A 143 -15.96 -10.45 -15.32
C SER A 143 -14.97 -9.59 -16.11
N GLU A 144 -14.48 -8.49 -15.52
CA GLU A 144 -13.68 -7.47 -16.21
C GLU A 144 -12.31 -7.26 -15.52
N GLU A 145 -11.89 -8.21 -14.69
CA GLU A 145 -10.61 -8.19 -13.97
C GLU A 145 -9.42 -7.94 -14.91
N GLN A 146 -9.43 -8.55 -16.10
CA GLN A 146 -8.33 -8.42 -17.06
C GLN A 146 -8.15 -6.98 -17.54
N ASP A 147 -9.23 -6.23 -17.76
CA ASP A 147 -9.16 -4.84 -18.21
C ASP A 147 -8.60 -3.93 -17.13
N PHE A 148 -9.00 -4.15 -15.87
CA PHE A 148 -8.44 -3.44 -14.72
C PHE A 148 -6.94 -3.65 -14.59
N TRP A 149 -6.49 -4.91 -14.55
CA TRP A 149 -5.08 -5.23 -14.30
C TRP A 149 -4.19 -4.92 -15.52
N ARG A 150 -4.71 -5.05 -16.75
CA ARG A 150 -3.98 -4.66 -17.95
C ARG A 150 -3.53 -3.19 -17.88
N TYR A 151 -4.42 -2.28 -17.56
CA TYR A 151 -4.05 -0.88 -17.42
C TYR A 151 -3.04 -0.66 -16.28
N ARG A 152 -3.26 -1.26 -15.11
CA ARG A 152 -2.35 -1.12 -13.97
C ARG A 152 -0.93 -1.60 -14.26
N GLN A 153 -0.78 -2.70 -14.94
CA GLN A 153 0.52 -3.26 -15.32
C GLN A 153 1.19 -2.46 -16.43
N ARG A 154 0.45 -2.07 -17.45
CA ARG A 154 0.97 -1.29 -18.58
C ARG A 154 1.44 0.11 -18.17
N ILE A 155 0.69 0.80 -17.31
CA ILE A 155 1.10 2.14 -16.85
C ILE A 155 2.39 2.07 -16.00
N VAL A 156 2.60 1.01 -15.24
CA VAL A 156 3.84 0.80 -14.49
C VAL A 156 5.00 0.47 -15.42
N GLU A 157 4.77 -0.33 -16.45
CA GLU A 157 5.81 -0.60 -17.46
C GLU A 157 6.19 0.67 -18.22
N ALA A 158 5.22 1.48 -18.64
CA ALA A 158 5.49 2.78 -19.25
C ALA A 158 6.28 3.69 -18.30
N ARG A 159 5.96 3.69 -17.00
CA ARG A 159 6.68 4.45 -15.98
C ARG A 159 8.13 4.00 -15.81
N LYS A 160 8.39 2.71 -15.81
CA LYS A 160 9.75 2.14 -15.77
C LYS A 160 10.58 2.57 -16.98
N GLN A 161 9.99 2.54 -18.18
CA GLN A 161 10.69 2.93 -19.40
C GLN A 161 10.85 4.46 -19.54
N HIS A 162 9.89 5.23 -19.04
CA HIS A 162 10.00 6.69 -18.98
C HIS A 162 11.08 7.12 -17.98
N ASN A 163 11.25 6.35 -16.89
CA ASN A 163 12.30 6.48 -15.87
C ASN A 163 12.46 7.88 -15.27
N ASP A 164 11.35 8.60 -15.12
CA ASP A 164 11.36 9.91 -14.45
C ASP A 164 11.39 9.72 -12.93
N GLN A 165 12.60 9.85 -12.36
CA GLN A 165 12.86 9.66 -10.93
C GLN A 165 12.24 10.74 -10.04
N SER A 166 11.77 11.86 -10.62
CA SER A 166 11.06 12.91 -9.87
C SER A 166 9.63 12.54 -9.53
N ARG A 167 9.10 11.47 -10.11
CA ARG A 167 7.69 11.07 -9.95
C ARG A 167 7.45 10.33 -8.63
N PRO A 168 6.27 10.48 -8.04
CA PRO A 168 5.94 9.84 -6.77
C PRO A 168 5.95 8.32 -6.90
N ALA A 169 6.41 7.66 -5.84
CA ALA A 169 6.26 6.21 -5.71
C ALA A 169 4.78 5.82 -5.80
N THR A 170 4.52 4.72 -6.52
CA THR A 170 3.18 4.15 -6.66
C THR A 170 3.19 2.73 -6.11
N SER A 171 2.43 2.46 -5.07
CA SER A 171 2.27 1.10 -4.56
C SER A 171 0.82 0.62 -4.70
N VAL A 172 0.66 -0.59 -5.22
CA VAL A 172 -0.64 -1.19 -5.51
C VAL A 172 -0.81 -2.44 -4.67
N TRP A 173 -1.94 -2.51 -3.98
CA TRP A 173 -2.29 -3.61 -3.09
C TRP A 173 -3.70 -4.10 -3.41
N TRP A 174 -3.89 -5.40 -3.54
CA TRP A 174 -5.19 -6.02 -3.70
C TRP A 174 -5.63 -6.73 -2.43
N CYS A 175 -6.92 -6.70 -2.14
CA CYS A 175 -7.47 -7.32 -0.95
C CYS A 175 -7.61 -8.84 -1.15
N GLY A 176 -6.83 -9.59 -0.40
CA GLY A 176 -6.88 -11.07 -0.40
C GLY A 176 -7.92 -11.63 0.56
N SER A 177 -8.31 -10.87 1.61
CA SER A 177 -9.30 -11.31 2.60
C SER A 177 -9.84 -10.14 3.41
N GLY A 178 -11.06 -10.27 3.91
CA GLY A 178 -11.70 -9.29 4.80
C GLY A 178 -12.30 -8.07 4.09
N CYS A 179 -12.47 -8.13 2.77
CA CYS A 179 -13.12 -7.09 1.99
C CYS A 179 -14.37 -7.64 1.28
N ASP A 180 -15.39 -6.79 1.12
CA ASP A 180 -16.59 -7.10 0.35
C ASP A 180 -16.36 -6.67 -1.10
N GLY A 181 -15.84 -7.58 -1.94
CA GLY A 181 -15.56 -7.36 -3.36
C GLY A 181 -14.07 -7.27 -3.70
N ASN A 182 -13.76 -6.97 -4.96
CA ASN A 182 -12.41 -6.96 -5.52
C ASN A 182 -11.74 -5.60 -5.30
N TRP A 183 -11.42 -5.31 -4.06
CA TRP A 183 -10.80 -4.04 -3.71
C TRP A 183 -9.31 -4.04 -4.00
N VAL A 184 -8.89 -2.98 -4.69
CA VAL A 184 -7.50 -2.62 -4.90
C VAL A 184 -7.28 -1.22 -4.38
N VAL A 185 -6.17 -0.98 -3.69
CA VAL A 185 -5.75 0.36 -3.31
C VAL A 185 -4.45 0.72 -4.00
N VAL A 186 -4.42 1.90 -4.59
CA VAL A 186 -3.24 2.50 -5.23
C VAL A 186 -2.83 3.71 -4.41
N PHE A 187 -1.61 3.67 -3.88
CA PHE A 187 -1.02 4.78 -3.14
C PHE A 187 -0.07 5.56 -4.02
N PHE A 188 -0.16 6.87 -3.93
CA PHE A 188 0.79 7.83 -4.47
C PHE A 188 1.37 8.65 -3.33
N SER A 189 2.70 8.72 -3.27
CA SER A 189 3.42 9.52 -2.27
C SER A 189 3.52 10.97 -2.72
N HIS A 190 3.27 11.91 -1.83
CA HIS A 190 3.39 13.34 -2.12
C HIS A 190 3.91 14.09 -0.89
N ALA A 191 4.71 15.12 -1.10
CA ALA A 191 5.15 16.00 -0.04
C ALA A 191 4.01 16.92 0.45
N SER A 192 3.12 17.33 -0.47
CA SER A 192 2.01 18.25 -0.19
C SER A 192 0.87 18.10 -1.20
N TYR A 193 -0.21 18.85 -1.02
CA TYR A 193 -1.28 18.99 -2.03
C TYR A 193 -0.81 19.71 -3.30
N GLU A 194 0.12 20.66 -3.18
CA GLU A 194 0.73 21.33 -4.32
C GLU A 194 1.56 20.34 -5.14
N ASP A 195 2.37 19.52 -4.49
CA ASP A 195 3.13 18.46 -5.15
C ASP A 195 2.20 17.45 -5.86
N GLN A 196 1.08 17.07 -5.23
CA GLN A 196 0.07 16.24 -5.88
C GLN A 196 -0.53 16.91 -7.13
N LEU A 197 -0.74 18.22 -7.13
CA LEU A 197 -1.26 18.95 -8.29
C LEU A 197 -0.24 18.95 -9.43
N ASN A 198 1.02 19.25 -9.13
CA ASN A 198 2.10 19.24 -10.10
C ASN A 198 2.33 17.84 -10.71
N ASP A 199 2.18 16.77 -9.90
CA ASP A 199 2.25 15.40 -10.40
C ASP A 199 1.15 15.12 -11.44
N GLN A 200 -0.05 15.61 -11.25
CA GLN A 200 -1.14 15.44 -12.21
C GLN A 200 -0.86 16.12 -13.55
N GLU A 201 -0.32 17.34 -13.53
CA GLU A 201 0.06 18.07 -14.74
C GLU A 201 1.21 17.40 -15.50
N GLY A 202 2.19 16.83 -14.79
CA GLY A 202 3.33 16.16 -15.37
C GLY A 202 3.06 14.77 -15.97
N ASN A 203 1.83 14.26 -15.92
CA ASN A 203 1.52 12.92 -16.45
C ASN A 203 1.44 12.85 -17.99
N LEU A 204 1.39 13.97 -18.71
CA LEU A 204 1.29 13.96 -20.18
C LEU A 204 2.43 13.17 -20.85
N ALA A 205 3.68 13.41 -20.45
CA ALA A 205 4.84 12.69 -20.99
C ALA A 205 4.79 11.17 -20.71
N LEU A 206 4.21 10.76 -19.59
CA LEU A 206 3.98 9.35 -19.28
C LEU A 206 2.92 8.73 -20.20
N TRP A 207 1.87 9.47 -20.54
CA TRP A 207 0.83 9.01 -21.47
C TRP A 207 1.35 8.88 -22.90
N GLU A 208 2.17 9.84 -23.35
CA GLU A 208 2.88 9.74 -24.62
C GLU A 208 3.80 8.51 -24.65
N LYS A 209 4.54 8.25 -23.56
CA LYS A 209 5.37 7.03 -23.44
C LYS A 209 4.55 5.75 -23.45
N TYR A 210 3.37 5.75 -22.85
CA TYR A 210 2.44 4.63 -22.91
C TYR A 210 2.00 4.34 -24.35
N ASP A 211 1.61 5.36 -25.10
CA ASP A 211 1.19 5.23 -26.49
C ASP A 211 2.34 4.83 -27.41
N GLU A 212 3.58 5.28 -27.14
CA GLU A 212 4.78 4.81 -27.84
C GLU A 212 4.97 3.28 -27.71
N ILE A 213 4.72 2.74 -26.52
CA ILE A 213 4.94 1.31 -26.23
C ILE A 213 3.80 0.43 -26.78
N TYR A 214 2.55 0.86 -26.62
CA TYR A 214 1.37 0.03 -26.87
C TYR A 214 0.57 0.42 -28.10
N GLY A 215 0.93 1.50 -28.77
CA GLY A 215 0.28 2.06 -29.94
C GLY A 215 -0.50 3.34 -29.64
N GLU A 216 -0.64 4.20 -30.65
CA GLU A 216 -1.34 5.47 -30.57
C GLU A 216 -2.78 5.30 -30.02
N GLY A 217 -3.14 6.11 -29.02
CA GLY A 217 -4.44 6.09 -28.35
C GLY A 217 -4.68 4.93 -27.39
N SER A 218 -3.67 4.07 -27.17
CA SER A 218 -3.79 2.93 -26.26
C SER A 218 -4.01 3.35 -24.81
N HIS A 219 -3.40 4.48 -24.39
CA HIS A 219 -3.60 4.98 -23.02
C HIS A 219 -5.07 5.30 -22.76
N GLU A 220 -5.70 6.10 -23.62
CA GLU A 220 -7.11 6.47 -23.49
C GLU A 220 -8.01 5.24 -23.54
N GLN A 221 -7.78 4.32 -24.48
CA GLN A 221 -8.54 3.09 -24.62
C GLN A 221 -8.48 2.23 -23.34
N ASP A 222 -7.29 2.02 -22.79
CA ASP A 222 -7.11 1.17 -21.61
C ASP A 222 -7.64 1.84 -20.33
N VAL A 223 -7.53 3.17 -20.21
CA VAL A 223 -8.17 3.94 -19.12
C VAL A 223 -9.69 3.77 -19.16
N ASN A 224 -10.31 3.93 -20.34
CA ASN A 224 -11.75 3.79 -20.50
C ASN A 224 -12.20 2.38 -20.11
N LYS A 225 -11.55 1.34 -20.59
CA LYS A 225 -11.84 -0.05 -20.22
C LYS A 225 -11.65 -0.29 -18.70
N MET A 226 -10.59 0.24 -18.11
CA MET A 226 -10.38 0.15 -16.67
C MET A 226 -11.50 0.84 -15.89
N VAL A 227 -11.99 2.01 -16.34
CA VAL A 227 -13.11 2.71 -15.70
C VAL A 227 -14.41 1.91 -15.87
N GLU A 228 -14.67 1.35 -17.04
CA GLU A 228 -15.84 0.50 -17.33
C GLU A 228 -15.82 -0.78 -16.50
N SER A 229 -14.64 -1.30 -16.18
CA SER A 229 -14.47 -2.49 -15.33
C SER A 229 -14.88 -2.26 -13.87
N LEU A 230 -15.03 -1.03 -13.41
CA LEU A 230 -15.36 -0.75 -12.02
C LEU A 230 -16.83 -1.01 -11.69
N MET A 231 -17.08 -1.43 -10.48
CA MET A 231 -18.42 -1.46 -9.90
C MET A 231 -19.00 -0.03 -9.81
N PRO A 232 -20.33 0.15 -9.79
CA PRO A 232 -20.92 1.44 -9.50
C PRO A 232 -20.36 2.03 -8.19
N ASN A 233 -19.85 3.28 -8.24
CA ASN A 233 -19.13 3.91 -7.14
C ASN A 233 -17.87 3.16 -6.67
N GLY A 234 -17.29 2.35 -7.53
CA GLY A 234 -16.09 1.55 -7.28
C GLY A 234 -14.77 2.34 -7.34
N ASN A 235 -14.81 3.67 -7.29
CA ASN A 235 -13.63 4.54 -7.23
C ASN A 235 -13.79 5.53 -6.07
N ARG A 236 -12.87 5.49 -5.11
CA ARG A 236 -12.90 6.35 -3.91
C ARG A 236 -11.52 6.83 -3.56
N THR A 237 -11.30 8.13 -3.53
CA THR A 237 -10.04 8.73 -3.10
C THR A 237 -10.07 9.13 -1.62
N ARG A 238 -8.96 8.88 -0.94
CA ARG A 238 -8.70 9.36 0.42
C ARG A 238 -7.32 9.99 0.49
N HIS A 239 -7.18 11.00 1.31
CA HIS A 239 -5.89 11.56 1.69
C HIS A 239 -5.51 11.08 3.08
N LEU A 240 -4.27 10.70 3.23
CA LEU A 240 -3.69 10.12 4.44
C LEU A 240 -2.45 10.92 4.81
N MET A 241 -2.25 11.12 6.12
CA MET A 241 -1.02 11.72 6.65
C MET A 241 -0.35 10.72 7.58
N LEU A 242 0.89 10.35 7.29
CA LEU A 242 1.68 9.47 8.15
C LEU A 242 1.90 10.15 9.50
N ILE A 243 1.83 9.37 10.55
CA ILE A 243 2.19 9.78 11.92
C ILE A 243 3.51 9.06 12.24
N PRO A 244 4.67 9.71 12.04
CA PRO A 244 5.97 9.05 12.21
C PRO A 244 6.18 8.50 13.62
N GLU A 245 5.69 9.20 14.64
CA GLU A 245 5.88 8.84 16.06
C GLU A 245 5.28 7.47 16.42
N VAL A 246 4.34 6.97 15.61
CA VAL A 246 3.66 5.67 15.82
C VAL A 246 3.88 4.71 14.65
N SER A 247 4.81 5.03 13.78
CA SER A 247 5.25 4.19 12.68
C SER A 247 6.63 3.61 12.94
N SER A 248 6.95 2.45 12.36
CA SER A 248 8.29 1.89 12.40
C SER A 248 9.26 2.79 11.61
N ASP A 249 10.47 2.94 12.12
CA ASP A 249 11.56 3.61 11.40
C ASP A 249 11.96 2.75 10.19
N ASN A 250 12.15 3.38 9.04
CA ASN A 250 12.65 2.74 7.81
C ASN A 250 14.17 2.80 7.78
#